data_3a03e70c87bc12f34eb9f0685bae39f0
#
_entry.id   3a03e70c87bc12f34eb9f0685bae39f0
#
_cell.length_a   1.000
_cell.length_b   1.000
_cell.length_c   1.000
_cell.angle_alpha   90.00
_cell.angle_beta   90.00
_cell.angle_gamma   90.00
#
_symmetry.space_group_name_H-M   'P 1'
#
loop_
_entity.id
_entity.type
_entity.pdbx_description
1 polymer ?
#
loop_
_entity_poly.entity_id
_entity_poly.type
_entity_poly.pdbx_seq_one_letter_code
_entity_poly.pdbx_strand_id
1 'polypeptide(L)'
;MDNKNGIIELSHNVIKYDNNEFKIKLLKRSATSNVYKDINNNIVIKKIIKYKDYHVFEREIHVLNILNKYNINVPKLIFYDINNQIMIMSYCGEIITEKAFNSNISYKKQLSNIIKVMKKLNIKHNDIKHESEILLYNDSIYLCDFGWATINGKLDCGINLSNKEKPSGFIDDDIFLLHKEYD
;
A
#
# COMPACT_ATOMS: atom_id res chain seq x y z
N MET A 1 18.67 -2.59 0.35
CA MET A 1 18.41 -1.15 0.14
C MET A 1 18.02 -0.58 1.48
N ASP A 2 18.85 0.27 2.02
CA ASP A 2 18.57 0.89 3.31
C ASP A 2 17.44 1.89 3.10
N ASN A 3 16.32 1.62 3.75
CA ASN A 3 15.18 2.51 3.70
C ASN A 3 15.54 3.81 4.38
N LYS A 4 15.57 4.87 3.62
CA LYS A 4 15.95 6.19 4.10
C LYS A 4 14.79 6.78 4.89
N ASN A 5 14.93 6.81 6.21
CA ASN A 5 14.09 7.63 7.08
C ASN A 5 14.71 9.04 7.14
N GLY A 6 13.89 10.07 6.98
CA GLY A 6 14.38 11.45 7.01
C GLY A 6 13.25 12.46 6.93
N ILE A 7 13.60 13.73 6.74
CA ILE A 7 12.64 14.84 6.67
C ILE A 7 12.07 14.93 5.25
N ILE A 8 10.74 15.05 5.16
CA ILE A 8 10.01 15.32 3.93
C ILE A 8 9.30 16.67 4.06
N GLU A 9 9.64 17.61 3.19
CA GLU A 9 8.94 18.88 3.07
C GLU A 9 7.84 18.75 2.00
N LEU A 10 6.60 18.79 2.43
CA LEU A 10 5.43 18.70 1.55
C LEU A 10 4.69 20.04 1.55
N SER A 11 4.67 20.71 0.42
CA SER A 11 3.87 21.91 0.14
C SER A 11 2.72 21.60 -0.83
N HIS A 12 1.97 22.63 -1.24
CA HIS A 12 0.77 22.42 -2.07
C HIS A 12 1.07 21.68 -3.39
N ASN A 13 2.16 22.01 -4.08
CA ASN A 13 2.50 21.49 -5.41
C ASN A 13 3.92 20.93 -5.52
N VAL A 14 4.64 20.85 -4.42
CA VAL A 14 6.06 20.46 -4.41
C VAL A 14 6.33 19.56 -3.21
N ILE A 15 7.13 18.53 -3.45
CA ILE A 15 7.72 17.71 -2.41
C ILE A 15 9.24 17.77 -2.51
N LYS A 16 9.91 17.87 -1.35
CA LYS A 16 11.37 17.80 -1.24
C LYS A 16 11.77 16.69 -0.28
N TYR A 17 12.71 15.87 -0.68
CA TYR A 17 13.33 14.85 0.16
C TYR A 17 14.71 14.48 -0.41
N ASP A 18 15.66 14.14 0.45
CA ASP A 18 17.00 13.67 0.07
C ASP A 18 17.66 14.52 -1.06
N ASN A 19 17.60 15.87 -0.92
CA ASN A 19 18.08 16.85 -1.91
C ASN A 19 17.38 16.82 -3.28
N ASN A 20 16.27 16.10 -3.42
CA ASN A 20 15.46 16.09 -4.63
C ASN A 20 14.21 16.95 -4.44
N GLU A 21 13.77 17.59 -5.52
CA GLU A 21 12.53 18.36 -5.56
C GLU A 21 11.66 17.86 -6.72
N PHE A 22 10.38 17.60 -6.44
CA PHE A 22 9.42 17.13 -7.44
C PHE A 22 8.16 17.98 -7.41
N LYS A 23 7.67 18.34 -8.60
CA LYS A 23 6.33 18.90 -8.75
C LYS A 23 5.31 17.78 -8.62
N ILE A 24 4.29 18.00 -7.79
CA ILE A 24 3.27 17.02 -7.48
C ILE A 24 1.87 17.55 -7.73
N LYS A 25 0.93 16.63 -7.91
CA LYS A 25 -0.51 16.93 -7.93
C LYS A 25 -1.24 15.97 -7.02
N LEU A 26 -2.33 16.45 -6.43
CA LEU A 26 -3.23 15.62 -5.64
C LEU A 26 -3.86 14.56 -6.55
N LEU A 27 -3.71 13.28 -6.18
CA LEU A 27 -4.31 12.15 -6.86
C LEU A 27 -5.64 11.75 -6.19
N LYS A 28 -5.61 11.60 -4.86
CA LYS A 28 -6.78 11.18 -4.08
C LYS A 28 -6.77 11.85 -2.71
N ARG A 29 -7.94 12.26 -2.23
CA ARG A 29 -8.17 12.64 -0.83
C ARG A 29 -9.17 11.66 -0.24
N SER A 30 -8.79 10.99 0.82
CA SER A 30 -9.65 10.11 1.60
C SER A 30 -9.86 10.66 3.01
N ALA A 31 -10.72 10.00 3.78
CA ALA A 31 -10.91 10.33 5.18
C ALA A 31 -9.65 10.09 6.03
N THR A 32 -8.73 9.22 5.57
CA THR A 32 -7.58 8.74 6.34
C THR A 32 -6.25 9.24 5.83
N SER A 33 -6.15 9.59 4.54
CA SER A 33 -4.91 9.98 3.89
C SER A 33 -5.12 10.89 2.70
N ASN A 34 -4.10 11.69 2.39
CA ASN A 34 -3.94 12.37 1.12
C ASN A 34 -2.88 11.66 0.30
N VAL A 35 -3.18 11.40 -0.96
CA VAL A 35 -2.26 10.77 -1.91
C VAL A 35 -1.98 11.74 -3.04
N TYR A 36 -0.70 11.95 -3.33
CA TYR A 36 -0.22 12.80 -4.41
C TYR A 36 0.63 11.96 -5.35
N LYS A 37 0.79 12.41 -6.59
CA LYS A 37 1.78 11.85 -7.51
C LYS A 37 2.61 12.96 -8.14
N ASP A 38 3.86 12.64 -8.49
CA ASP A 38 4.67 13.55 -9.29
C ASP A 38 4.11 13.65 -10.71
N ILE A 39 4.44 14.75 -11.38
CA ILE A 39 3.90 15.03 -12.72
C ILE A 39 4.38 14.02 -13.79
N ASN A 40 5.50 13.35 -13.55
CA ASN A 40 6.10 12.36 -14.46
C ASN A 40 5.64 10.92 -14.16
N ASN A 41 4.75 10.72 -13.17
CA ASN A 41 4.25 9.41 -12.72
C ASN A 41 5.36 8.42 -12.31
N ASN A 42 6.42 8.88 -11.65
CA ASN A 42 7.49 8.03 -11.14
C ASN A 42 7.24 7.63 -9.69
N ILE A 43 6.70 8.55 -8.89
CA ILE A 43 6.48 8.37 -7.46
C ILE A 43 5.07 8.74 -7.03
N VAL A 44 4.64 8.10 -5.94
CA VAL A 44 3.44 8.43 -5.18
C VAL A 44 3.83 8.82 -3.76
N ILE A 45 3.18 9.85 -3.25
CA ILE A 45 3.36 10.35 -1.89
C ILE A 45 2.07 10.11 -1.13
N LYS A 46 2.13 9.37 -0.02
CA LYS A 46 0.98 9.14 0.87
C LYS A 46 1.24 9.83 2.20
N LYS A 47 0.35 10.74 2.59
CA LYS A 47 0.36 11.40 3.90
C LYS A 47 -0.82 10.91 4.71
N ILE A 48 -0.55 10.28 5.85
CA ILE A 48 -1.59 9.84 6.78
C ILE A 48 -2.07 11.05 7.60
N ILE A 49 -3.39 11.20 7.71
CA ILE A 49 -4.04 12.32 8.43
C ILE A 49 -4.90 11.86 9.62
N LYS A 50 -5.34 10.58 9.61
CA LYS A 50 -6.14 9.96 10.69
C LYS A 50 -5.59 8.60 11.08
N TYR A 51 -6.08 8.06 12.18
CA TYR A 51 -5.71 6.74 12.71
C TYR A 51 -4.23 6.60 13.09
N LYS A 52 -3.59 7.72 13.50
CA LYS A 52 -2.21 7.71 13.99
C LYS A 52 -2.04 6.78 15.19
N ASP A 53 -3.02 6.79 16.12
CA ASP A 53 -3.01 5.92 17.32
C ASP A 53 -3.16 4.43 17.00
N TYR A 54 -3.51 4.09 15.76
CA TYR A 54 -3.59 2.71 15.27
C TYR A 54 -2.30 2.25 14.58
N HIS A 55 -1.31 3.13 14.48
CA HIS A 55 -0.02 2.86 13.84
C HIS A 55 -0.14 2.34 12.40
N VAL A 56 -1.14 2.82 11.65
CA VAL A 56 -1.35 2.39 10.25
C VAL A 56 -0.17 2.74 9.36
N PHE A 57 0.51 3.84 9.64
CA PHE A 57 1.68 4.30 8.91
C PHE A 57 2.89 3.38 9.13
N GLU A 58 3.24 3.15 10.39
CA GLU A 58 4.38 2.33 10.80
C GLU A 58 4.19 0.88 10.34
N ARG A 59 2.96 0.38 10.41
CA ARG A 59 2.59 -0.97 9.94
C ARG A 59 2.77 -1.07 8.43
N GLU A 60 2.28 -0.11 7.65
CA GLU A 60 2.42 -0.11 6.19
C GLU A 60 3.90 -0.10 5.78
N ILE A 61 4.72 0.75 6.41
CA ILE A 61 6.17 0.78 6.19
C ILE A 61 6.80 -0.57 6.50
N HIS A 62 6.48 -1.15 7.66
CA HIS A 62 7.06 -2.42 8.09
C HIS A 62 6.71 -3.55 7.12
N VAL A 63 5.44 -3.66 6.73
CA VAL A 63 4.96 -4.69 5.80
C VAL A 63 5.59 -4.51 4.42
N LEU A 64 5.61 -3.27 3.88
CA LEU A 64 6.26 -2.99 2.59
C LEU A 64 7.75 -3.33 2.62
N ASN A 65 8.46 -3.06 3.73
CA ASN A 65 9.87 -3.42 3.89
C ASN A 65 10.10 -4.92 3.81
N ILE A 66 9.17 -5.73 4.29
CA ILE A 66 9.23 -7.18 4.16
C ILE A 66 8.92 -7.57 2.70
N LEU A 67 7.80 -7.10 2.16
CA LEU A 67 7.31 -7.51 0.84
C LEU A 67 8.24 -7.07 -0.29
N ASN A 68 8.91 -5.91 -0.16
CA ASN A 68 9.86 -5.41 -1.18
C ASN A 68 11.12 -6.28 -1.32
N LYS A 69 11.37 -7.23 -0.41
CA LYS A 69 12.44 -8.22 -0.54
C LYS A 69 12.08 -9.38 -1.47
N TYR A 70 10.79 -9.48 -1.84
CA TYR A 70 10.27 -10.55 -2.70
C TYR A 70 9.88 -9.98 -4.07
N ASN A 71 9.92 -10.83 -5.08
CA ASN A 71 9.54 -10.44 -6.44
C ASN A 71 8.01 -10.50 -6.62
N ILE A 72 7.31 -9.58 -5.99
CA ILE A 72 5.85 -9.42 -6.08
C ILE A 72 5.49 -7.96 -6.38
N ASN A 73 4.34 -7.77 -7.01
CA ASN A 73 3.86 -6.46 -7.42
C ASN A 73 3.19 -5.72 -6.26
N VAL A 74 3.99 -5.03 -5.47
CA VAL A 74 3.57 -4.06 -4.46
C VAL A 74 4.36 -2.76 -4.66
N PRO A 75 3.89 -1.60 -4.17
CA PRO A 75 4.66 -0.37 -4.24
C PRO A 75 6.04 -0.54 -3.58
N LYS A 76 7.08 -0.08 -4.24
CA LYS A 76 8.41 -0.02 -3.64
C LYS A 76 8.47 1.19 -2.71
N LEU A 77 8.75 0.96 -1.43
CA LEU A 77 9.01 2.03 -0.48
C LEU A 77 10.37 2.68 -0.80
N ILE A 78 10.37 3.97 -1.08
CA ILE A 78 11.57 4.73 -1.49
C ILE A 78 12.11 5.53 -0.31
N PHE A 79 11.23 6.27 0.37
CA PHE A 79 11.60 7.16 1.47
C PHE A 79 10.40 7.35 2.43
N TYR A 80 10.65 7.71 3.69
CA TYR A 80 9.57 8.02 4.61
C TYR A 80 10.01 8.98 5.72
N ASP A 81 9.03 9.70 6.27
CA ASP A 81 9.15 10.60 7.42
C ASP A 81 8.14 10.17 8.48
N ILE A 82 8.66 9.55 9.55
CA ILE A 82 7.83 9.05 10.66
C ILE A 82 7.13 10.21 11.39
N ASN A 83 7.82 11.33 11.59
CA ASN A 83 7.29 12.44 12.37
C ASN A 83 6.09 13.11 11.68
N ASN A 84 6.19 13.27 10.35
CA ASN A 84 5.14 13.87 9.53
C ASN A 84 4.16 12.82 8.97
N GLN A 85 4.43 11.53 9.16
CA GLN A 85 3.66 10.40 8.62
C GLN A 85 3.46 10.50 7.11
N ILE A 86 4.56 10.73 6.39
CA ILE A 86 4.62 10.82 4.94
C ILE A 86 5.51 9.70 4.42
N MET A 87 5.03 8.95 3.42
CA MET A 87 5.84 7.96 2.71
C MET A 87 5.86 8.25 1.21
N ILE A 88 6.96 7.93 0.58
CA ILE A 88 7.20 8.03 -0.86
C ILE A 88 7.42 6.64 -1.39
N MET A 89 6.66 6.29 -2.41
CA MET A 89 6.65 4.96 -3.02
C MET A 89 6.75 5.06 -4.55
N SER A 90 7.08 3.96 -5.21
CA SER A 90 6.97 3.89 -6.66
C SER A 90 5.52 4.07 -7.12
N TYR A 91 5.32 4.73 -8.27
CA TYR A 91 4.01 4.76 -8.92
C TYR A 91 3.70 3.38 -9.50
N CYS A 92 2.50 2.89 -9.22
CA CYS A 92 2.03 1.56 -9.63
C CYS A 92 0.74 1.63 -10.45
N GLY A 93 0.48 2.75 -11.10
CA GLY A 93 -0.69 2.91 -11.96
C GLY A 93 -1.90 3.52 -11.26
N GLU A 94 -3.06 3.30 -11.86
CA GLU A 94 -4.35 3.81 -11.40
C GLU A 94 -5.21 2.66 -10.86
N ILE A 95 -6.23 3.00 -10.08
CA ILE A 95 -7.19 2.00 -9.56
C ILE A 95 -7.88 1.29 -10.71
N ILE A 96 -7.89 -0.04 -10.69
CA ILE A 96 -8.60 -0.84 -11.69
C ILE A 96 -10.09 -0.91 -11.34
N THR A 97 -10.96 -0.77 -12.34
CA THR A 97 -12.39 -0.98 -12.12
C THR A 97 -12.70 -2.47 -11.91
N GLU A 98 -13.71 -2.77 -11.09
CA GLU A 98 -14.14 -4.13 -10.83
C GLU A 98 -14.48 -4.88 -12.14
N LYS A 99 -15.15 -4.21 -13.09
CA LYS A 99 -15.48 -4.78 -14.40
C LYS A 99 -14.23 -5.19 -15.17
N ALA A 100 -13.21 -4.31 -15.26
CA ALA A 100 -11.97 -4.60 -15.97
C ALA A 100 -11.20 -5.74 -15.30
N PHE A 101 -11.11 -5.74 -13.97
CA PHE A 101 -10.48 -6.82 -13.22
C PHE A 101 -11.19 -8.16 -13.44
N ASN A 102 -12.52 -8.18 -13.33
CA ASN A 102 -13.32 -9.40 -13.44
C ASN A 102 -13.32 -9.99 -14.85
N SER A 103 -13.15 -9.18 -15.88
CA SER A 103 -13.10 -9.64 -17.29
C SER A 103 -11.74 -10.22 -17.70
N ASN A 104 -10.70 -10.08 -16.89
CA ASN A 104 -9.34 -10.51 -17.25
C ASN A 104 -8.80 -11.57 -16.28
N ILE A 105 -8.73 -12.81 -16.74
CA ILE A 105 -8.22 -13.94 -15.97
C ILE A 105 -6.74 -13.76 -15.55
N SER A 106 -5.93 -13.07 -16.37
CA SER A 106 -4.53 -12.79 -16.04
C SER A 106 -4.40 -11.91 -14.81
N TYR A 107 -5.25 -10.89 -14.66
CA TYR A 107 -5.23 -10.01 -13.50
C TYR A 107 -5.57 -10.76 -12.21
N LYS A 108 -6.54 -11.66 -12.27
CA LYS A 108 -6.91 -12.51 -11.14
C LYS A 108 -5.77 -13.44 -10.74
N LYS A 109 -5.10 -14.06 -11.71
CA LYS A 109 -3.91 -14.90 -11.46
C LYS A 109 -2.78 -14.10 -10.83
N GLN A 110 -2.53 -12.87 -11.30
CA GLN A 110 -1.51 -12.00 -10.74
C GLN A 110 -1.81 -11.66 -9.26
N LEU A 111 -3.05 -11.24 -8.93
CA LEU A 111 -3.44 -10.97 -7.55
C LEU A 111 -3.32 -12.22 -6.67
N SER A 112 -3.81 -13.37 -7.16
CA SER A 112 -3.68 -14.66 -6.47
C SER A 112 -2.21 -14.98 -6.15
N ASN A 113 -1.28 -14.71 -7.06
CA ASN A 113 0.14 -14.92 -6.82
C ASN A 113 0.69 -13.99 -5.73
N ILE A 114 0.30 -12.71 -5.71
CA ILE A 114 0.68 -11.78 -4.63
C ILE A 114 0.20 -12.35 -3.28
N ILE A 115 -1.07 -12.72 -3.18
CA ILE A 115 -1.66 -13.23 -1.94
C ILE A 115 -1.01 -14.57 -1.52
N LYS A 116 -0.69 -15.46 -2.46
CA LYS A 116 0.04 -16.71 -2.15
C LYS A 116 1.41 -16.45 -1.53
N VAL A 117 2.15 -15.44 -2.00
CA VAL A 117 3.43 -15.06 -1.38
C VAL A 117 3.20 -14.47 0.00
N MET A 118 2.23 -13.57 0.17
CA MET A 118 1.88 -13.01 1.47
C MET A 118 1.51 -14.11 2.49
N LYS A 119 0.70 -15.10 2.09
CA LYS A 119 0.36 -16.27 2.94
C LYS A 119 1.59 -17.05 3.38
N LYS A 120 2.56 -17.30 2.49
CA LYS A 120 3.83 -17.95 2.86
C LYS A 120 4.64 -17.17 3.90
N LEU A 121 4.45 -15.86 3.95
CA LEU A 121 5.07 -14.95 4.93
C LEU A 121 4.21 -14.73 6.18
N ASN A 122 3.08 -15.43 6.28
CA ASN A 122 2.06 -15.22 7.32
C ASN A 122 1.57 -13.76 7.40
N ILE A 123 1.49 -13.08 6.26
CA ILE A 123 0.96 -11.74 6.12
C ILE A 123 -0.45 -11.81 5.55
N LYS A 124 -1.42 -11.15 6.19
CA LYS A 124 -2.76 -10.89 5.65
C LYS A 124 -2.95 -9.40 5.45
N HIS A 125 -3.57 -9.01 4.34
CA HIS A 125 -3.84 -7.61 4.03
C HIS A 125 -4.99 -7.01 4.86
N ASN A 126 -6.06 -7.78 5.01
CA ASN A 126 -7.28 -7.48 5.79
C ASN A 126 -8.14 -6.31 5.27
N ASP A 127 -7.87 -5.79 4.10
CA ASP A 127 -8.65 -4.67 3.54
C ASP A 127 -8.64 -4.63 2.01
N ILE A 128 -8.62 -5.79 1.33
CA ILE A 128 -8.60 -5.81 -0.14
C ILE A 128 -9.97 -5.42 -0.70
N LYS A 129 -10.00 -4.34 -1.46
CA LYS A 129 -11.17 -3.84 -2.18
C LYS A 129 -10.77 -3.47 -3.60
N HIS A 130 -11.65 -3.68 -4.57
CA HIS A 130 -11.40 -3.28 -5.96
C HIS A 130 -11.27 -1.76 -6.13
N GLU A 131 -11.93 -1.01 -5.26
CA GLU A 131 -12.11 0.43 -5.42
C GLU A 131 -10.93 1.27 -4.95
N SER A 132 -9.93 0.68 -4.31
CA SER A 132 -8.85 1.46 -3.71
C SER A 132 -7.50 0.76 -3.60
N GLU A 133 -7.45 -0.56 -3.48
CA GLU A 133 -6.22 -1.28 -3.15
C GLU A 133 -5.61 -2.05 -4.32
N ILE A 134 -6.35 -2.22 -5.43
CA ILE A 134 -5.85 -2.92 -6.63
C ILE A 134 -5.59 -1.91 -7.74
N LEU A 135 -4.32 -1.79 -8.12
CA LEU A 135 -3.85 -0.87 -9.14
C LEU A 135 -3.45 -1.62 -10.40
N LEU A 136 -3.55 -0.96 -11.56
CA LEU A 136 -3.10 -1.47 -12.85
C LEU A 136 -2.05 -0.53 -13.46
N TYR A 137 -0.89 -1.08 -13.79
CA TYR A 137 0.18 -0.38 -14.48
C TYR A 137 0.87 -1.30 -15.49
N ASN A 138 0.87 -0.92 -16.78
CA ASN A 138 1.49 -1.70 -17.87
C ASN A 138 1.09 -3.19 -17.82
N ASP A 139 -0.22 -3.47 -17.83
CA ASP A 139 -0.81 -4.82 -17.74
C ASP A 139 -0.42 -5.66 -16.52
N SER A 140 0.15 -5.00 -15.51
CA SER A 140 0.50 -5.62 -14.24
C SER A 140 -0.38 -5.11 -13.11
N ILE A 141 -0.90 -6.06 -12.31
CA ILE A 141 -1.66 -5.77 -11.10
C ILE A 141 -0.70 -5.53 -9.94
N TYR A 142 -0.98 -4.49 -9.16
CA TYR A 142 -0.29 -4.16 -7.91
C TYR A 142 -1.29 -4.11 -6.76
N LEU A 143 -0.87 -4.61 -5.59
CA LEU A 143 -1.63 -4.50 -4.34
C LEU A 143 -1.00 -3.43 -3.45
N CYS A 144 -1.80 -2.50 -2.93
CA CYS A 144 -1.34 -1.39 -2.09
C CYS A 144 -2.21 -1.20 -0.84
N ASP A 145 -1.81 -0.29 0.04
CA ASP A 145 -2.51 0.08 1.28
C ASP A 145 -2.48 -1.01 2.38
N PHE A 146 -1.29 -1.29 2.91
CA PHE A 146 -1.05 -2.31 3.95
C PHE A 146 -1.24 -1.80 5.38
N GLY A 147 -1.89 -0.66 5.58
CA GLY A 147 -2.06 -0.05 6.90
C GLY A 147 -2.81 -0.93 7.92
N TRP A 148 -3.59 -1.90 7.47
CA TRP A 148 -4.32 -2.84 8.31
C TRP A 148 -3.81 -4.28 8.26
N ALA A 149 -2.67 -4.50 7.62
CA ALA A 149 -2.11 -5.83 7.50
C ALA A 149 -1.74 -6.44 8.86
N THR A 150 -1.82 -7.76 8.94
CA THR A 150 -1.33 -8.53 10.08
C THR A 150 -0.16 -9.40 9.68
N ILE A 151 0.76 -9.65 10.63
CA ILE A 151 1.83 -10.65 10.49
C ILE A 151 1.63 -11.68 11.60
N ASN A 152 1.61 -12.98 11.25
CA ASN A 152 1.30 -14.07 12.17
C ASN A 152 -0.04 -13.86 12.91
N GLY A 153 -1.02 -13.27 12.25
CA GLY A 153 -2.34 -12.97 12.81
C GLY A 153 -2.36 -11.82 13.83
N LYS A 154 -1.25 -11.06 13.98
CA LYS A 154 -1.11 -9.99 14.97
C LYS A 154 -1.02 -8.63 14.30
N LEU A 155 -1.77 -7.65 14.81
CA LEU A 155 -1.73 -6.26 14.37
C LEU A 155 -0.43 -5.53 14.79
N ASP A 156 0.21 -5.98 15.87
CA ASP A 156 1.51 -5.44 16.30
C ASP A 156 2.65 -5.77 15.34
N CYS A 157 2.41 -6.68 14.40
CA CYS A 157 3.36 -7.12 13.37
C CYS A 157 4.73 -7.57 13.92
N GLY A 158 4.80 -7.91 15.23
CA GLY A 158 6.05 -8.30 15.90
C GLY A 158 7.01 -7.12 16.19
N ILE A 159 6.60 -5.88 16.01
CA ILE A 159 7.40 -4.67 16.26
C ILE A 159 6.77 -3.73 17.30
N ASN A 160 5.93 -4.29 18.16
CA ASN A 160 5.31 -3.60 19.29
C ASN A 160 4.41 -2.41 18.89
N LEU A 161 3.65 -2.55 17.81
CA LEU A 161 2.63 -1.60 17.41
C LEU A 161 1.32 -1.81 18.18
N SER A 162 0.36 -0.89 18.02
CA SER A 162 -0.98 -1.03 18.60
C SER A 162 -1.72 -2.24 18.03
N ASN A 163 -2.40 -3.00 18.91
CA ASN A 163 -3.33 -4.06 18.53
C ASN A 163 -4.77 -3.58 18.31
N LYS A 164 -5.00 -2.26 18.22
CA LYS A 164 -6.32 -1.71 17.94
C LYS A 164 -6.80 -2.17 16.57
N GLU A 165 -7.96 -2.79 16.55
CA GLU A 165 -8.61 -3.24 15.33
C GLU A 165 -9.14 -2.06 14.51
N LYS A 166 -9.28 -2.28 13.21
CA LYS A 166 -9.90 -1.33 12.30
C LYS A 166 -11.34 -1.05 12.73
N PRO A 167 -11.77 0.23 12.82
CA PRO A 167 -13.12 0.58 13.29
C PRO A 167 -14.27 -0.06 12.48
N SER A 168 -14.05 -0.33 11.19
CA SER A 168 -15.03 -0.97 10.28
C SER A 168 -14.88 -2.49 10.22
N GLY A 169 -14.01 -3.10 11.03
CA GLY A 169 -13.65 -4.52 10.95
C GLY A 169 -12.69 -4.83 9.79
N PHE A 170 -12.30 -6.10 9.71
CA PHE A 170 -11.43 -6.62 8.66
C PHE A 170 -12.24 -7.23 7.51
N ILE A 171 -11.65 -7.19 6.31
CA ILE A 171 -12.08 -7.99 5.17
C ILE A 171 -11.11 -9.17 5.09
N ASP A 172 -11.63 -10.39 5.17
CA ASP A 172 -10.78 -11.58 5.08
C ASP A 172 -10.27 -11.74 3.64
N ASP A 173 -8.94 -11.77 3.50
CA ASP A 173 -8.29 -11.96 2.20
C ASP A 173 -8.68 -13.30 1.55
N ASP A 174 -9.02 -14.31 2.37
CA ASP A 174 -9.46 -15.63 1.88
C ASP A 174 -10.84 -15.58 1.26
N ILE A 175 -11.76 -14.76 1.78
CA ILE A 175 -13.09 -14.58 1.18
C ILE A 175 -12.96 -14.00 -0.22
N PHE A 176 -12.03 -13.08 -0.44
CA PHE A 176 -11.77 -12.52 -1.76
C PHE A 176 -11.29 -13.57 -2.77
N LEU A 177 -10.57 -14.60 -2.31
CA LEU A 177 -10.09 -15.71 -3.14
C LEU A 177 -11.12 -16.84 -3.28
N LEU A 178 -11.90 -17.14 -2.20
CA LEU A 178 -12.84 -18.27 -2.15
C LEU A 178 -14.03 -18.12 -3.10
N HIS A 179 -14.44 -16.89 -3.40
CA HIS A 179 -15.49 -16.69 -4.41
C HIS A 179 -15.02 -16.88 -5.86
N LYS A 180 -13.74 -17.20 -6.04
CA LYS A 180 -13.13 -17.28 -7.37
C LYS A 180 -11.98 -18.28 -7.37
N GLU A 181 -12.29 -19.58 -7.18
CA GLU A 181 -11.37 -20.64 -7.61
C GLU A 181 -11.20 -20.50 -9.12
N TYR A 182 -10.04 -20.04 -9.51
CA TYR A 182 -9.60 -20.02 -10.89
C TYR A 182 -8.49 -21.07 -11.02
N ASP A 183 -8.92 -22.27 -11.36
CA ASP A 183 -8.05 -23.29 -11.95
C ASP A 183 -7.64 -22.93 -13.38
#